data_46fa24341a69cc08af4d2329a36781ab
#
_entry.id   46fa24341a69cc08af4d2329a36781ab
#
_cell.length_a   1.000
_cell.length_b   1.000
_cell.length_c   1.000
_cell.angle_alpha   90.00
_cell.angle_beta   90.00
_cell.angle_gamma   90.00
#
_symmetry.space_group_name_H-M   'P 1'
#
loop_
_entity.id
_entity.type
_entity.pdbx_description
1 polymer ?
#
loop_
_entity_poly.entity_id
_entity_poly.type
_entity_poly.pdbx_seq_one_letter_code
_entity_poly.pdbx_strand_id
1 'polypeptide(L)'
;MEYISTIIMVCVIIWGVMQKRKIYQLEKELNSIKEQIEYSIKSTQGLILTSTESVPIKELVKSINNLLNAYYSGQVNCKKQKETMQQVMTNISHDLRTPLTVLSGYIAVSYTHLTLPTN
;
A
#
# COMPACT_ATOMS: atom_id res chain seq x y z
N MET A 1 31.47 -18.11 54.32
CA MET A 1 31.74 -17.03 53.38
C MET A 1 31.80 -17.54 51.95
N GLU A 2 32.44 -18.65 51.65
CA GLU A 2 32.54 -19.21 50.25
C GLU A 2 31.20 -19.67 49.67
N TYR A 3 30.30 -20.26 50.46
CA TYR A 3 28.97 -20.67 49.96
C TYR A 3 28.08 -19.49 49.55
N ILE A 4 28.21 -18.34 50.18
CA ILE A 4 27.45 -17.14 49.82
C ILE A 4 27.91 -16.59 48.47
N SER A 5 29.22 -16.61 48.21
CA SER A 5 29.80 -16.17 46.93
C SER A 5 29.36 -17.07 45.77
N THR A 6 29.32 -18.41 45.96
CA THR A 6 28.86 -19.35 44.94
C THR A 6 27.38 -19.22 44.65
N ILE A 7 26.54 -19.00 45.64
CA ILE A 7 25.09 -18.72 45.47
C ILE A 7 24.86 -17.45 44.67
N ILE A 8 25.55 -16.38 44.95
CA ILE A 8 25.45 -15.10 44.23
C ILE A 8 25.85 -15.31 42.77
N MET A 9 26.94 -16.02 42.50
CA MET A 9 27.42 -16.31 41.13
C MET A 9 26.38 -17.08 40.34
N VAL A 10 25.77 -18.13 40.94
CA VAL A 10 24.71 -18.94 40.30
C VAL A 10 23.47 -18.06 40.01
N CYS A 11 23.04 -17.21 40.91
CA CYS A 11 21.92 -16.30 40.70
C CYS A 11 22.17 -15.33 39.54
N VAL A 12 23.38 -14.77 39.42
CA VAL A 12 23.75 -13.88 38.30
C VAL A 12 23.72 -14.62 36.96
N ILE A 13 24.20 -15.87 36.91
CA ILE A 13 24.17 -16.70 35.70
C ILE A 13 22.73 -17.00 35.30
N ILE A 14 21.87 -17.41 36.24
CA ILE A 14 20.45 -17.69 35.98
C ILE A 14 19.75 -16.43 35.45
N TRP A 15 20.00 -15.29 36.07
CA TRP A 15 19.43 -14.00 35.64
C TRP A 15 19.88 -13.63 34.22
N GLY A 16 21.17 -13.80 33.91
CA GLY A 16 21.71 -13.56 32.57
C GLY A 16 21.09 -14.48 31.51
N VAL A 17 20.88 -15.76 31.84
CA VAL A 17 20.21 -16.72 30.92
C VAL A 17 18.74 -16.33 30.70
N MET A 18 18.03 -15.89 31.75
CA MET A 18 16.66 -15.43 31.62
C MET A 18 16.55 -14.19 30.73
N GLN A 19 17.47 -13.24 30.84
CA GLN A 19 17.51 -12.04 29.99
C GLN A 19 17.78 -12.40 28.53
N LYS A 20 18.72 -13.29 28.25
CA LYS A 20 18.99 -13.77 26.89
C LYS A 20 17.78 -14.47 26.25
N ARG A 21 17.04 -15.27 27.02
CA ARG A 21 15.81 -15.92 26.52
C ARG A 21 14.74 -14.91 26.12
N LYS A 22 14.55 -13.85 26.90
CA LYS A 22 13.60 -12.75 26.57
C LYS A 22 13.99 -12.04 25.28
N ILE A 23 15.27 -11.72 25.10
CA ILE A 23 15.77 -11.06 23.88
C ILE A 23 15.54 -11.96 22.68
N TYR A 24 15.87 -13.25 22.77
CA TYR A 24 15.68 -14.20 21.66
C TYR A 24 14.19 -14.38 21.27
N GLN A 25 13.28 -14.38 22.23
CA GLN A 25 11.84 -14.40 21.96
C GLN A 25 11.38 -13.13 21.22
N LEU A 26 11.87 -11.95 21.66
CA LEU A 26 11.57 -10.68 20.99
C LEU A 26 12.06 -10.67 19.53
N GLU A 27 13.29 -11.13 19.28
CA GLU A 27 13.85 -11.23 17.93
C GLU A 27 13.01 -12.13 17.02
N LYS A 28 12.57 -13.28 17.54
CA LYS A 28 11.71 -14.22 16.81
C LYS A 28 10.37 -13.59 16.46
N GLU A 29 9.74 -12.88 17.39
CA GLU A 29 8.47 -12.18 17.16
C GLU A 29 8.62 -11.06 16.13
N LEU A 30 9.69 -10.26 16.22
CA LEU A 30 9.98 -9.21 15.24
C LEU A 30 10.21 -9.76 13.83
N ASN A 31 10.94 -10.87 13.69
CA ASN A 31 11.13 -11.50 12.39
C ASN A 31 9.82 -12.03 11.79
N SER A 32 8.95 -12.61 12.62
CA SER A 32 7.62 -13.03 12.16
C SER A 32 6.77 -11.86 11.67
N ILE A 33 6.79 -10.73 12.38
CA ILE A 33 6.09 -9.51 11.97
C ILE A 33 6.65 -8.98 10.65
N LYS A 34 7.99 -8.99 10.49
CA LYS A 34 8.65 -8.57 9.25
C LYS A 34 8.17 -9.39 8.04
N GLU A 35 8.17 -10.72 8.15
CA GLU A 35 7.67 -11.60 7.08
C GLU A 35 6.20 -11.34 6.73
N GLN A 36 5.35 -11.13 7.75
CA GLN A 36 3.94 -10.81 7.54
C GLN A 36 3.75 -9.45 6.84
N ILE A 37 4.57 -8.45 7.16
CA ILE A 37 4.55 -7.14 6.46
C ILE A 37 4.92 -7.32 5.00
N GLU A 38 6.03 -8.04 4.70
CA GLU A 38 6.45 -8.27 3.32
C GLU A 38 5.40 -9.03 2.51
N TYR A 39 4.75 -10.03 3.12
CA TYR A 39 3.67 -10.77 2.50
C TYR A 39 2.44 -9.87 2.25
N SER A 40 2.04 -9.06 3.23
CA SER A 40 0.89 -8.15 3.11
C SER A 40 1.08 -7.13 1.99
N ILE A 41 2.27 -6.56 1.86
CA ILE A 41 2.58 -5.60 0.79
C ILE A 41 2.47 -6.26 -0.60
N LYS A 42 2.88 -7.54 -0.73
CA LYS A 42 2.82 -8.27 -2.01
C LYS A 42 1.41 -8.76 -2.36
N SER A 43 0.59 -9.11 -1.38
CA SER A 43 -0.70 -9.79 -1.57
C SER A 43 -1.93 -8.90 -1.52
N THR A 44 -1.81 -7.59 -1.61
CA THR A 44 -2.91 -6.61 -1.69
C THR A 44 -3.94 -6.67 -0.53
N GLN A 45 -3.93 -7.71 0.29
CA GLN A 45 -4.77 -7.85 1.50
C GLN A 45 -4.05 -8.73 2.52
N GLY A 46 -3.71 -8.17 3.66
CA GLY A 46 -3.17 -8.93 4.77
C GLY A 46 -3.26 -8.15 6.07
N LEU A 47 -3.81 -8.79 7.10
CA LEU A 47 -3.76 -8.30 8.46
C LEU A 47 -2.56 -8.94 9.16
N ILE A 48 -1.77 -8.14 9.85
CA ILE A 48 -0.68 -8.66 10.67
C ILE A 48 -1.28 -9.14 11.98
N LEU A 49 -1.09 -10.43 12.25
CA LEU A 49 -1.53 -11.07 13.49
C LEU A 49 -0.32 -11.32 14.38
N THR A 50 -0.44 -10.99 15.65
CA THR A 50 0.57 -11.31 16.64
C THR A 50 -0.07 -12.00 17.84
N SER A 51 0.58 -13.03 18.35
CA SER A 51 0.22 -13.74 19.56
C SER A 51 1.03 -13.30 20.79
N THR A 52 1.81 -12.21 20.65
CA THR A 52 2.66 -11.73 21.75
C THR A 52 1.84 -11.18 22.92
N GLU A 53 2.30 -11.41 24.13
CA GLU A 53 1.74 -10.77 25.34
C GLU A 53 2.31 -9.37 25.61
N SER A 54 3.34 -8.96 24.86
CA SER A 54 4.00 -7.68 25.02
C SER A 54 3.08 -6.53 24.55
N VAL A 55 2.67 -5.66 25.45
CA VAL A 55 1.81 -4.51 25.17
C VAL A 55 2.41 -3.58 24.11
N PRO A 56 3.69 -3.19 24.17
CA PRO A 56 4.29 -2.32 23.15
C PRO A 56 4.26 -2.92 21.75
N ILE A 57 4.44 -4.24 21.61
CA ILE A 57 4.39 -4.93 20.33
C ILE A 57 2.96 -4.95 19.79
N LYS A 58 1.95 -5.15 20.63
CA LYS A 58 0.54 -5.09 20.23
C LYS A 58 0.15 -3.71 19.69
N GLU A 59 0.60 -2.64 20.35
CA GLU A 59 0.35 -1.27 19.88
C GLU A 59 1.05 -0.97 18.55
N LEU A 60 2.28 -1.44 18.39
CA LEU A 60 3.02 -1.33 17.13
C LEU A 60 2.28 -2.02 15.99
N VAL A 61 1.86 -3.29 16.19
CA VAL A 61 1.11 -4.05 15.18
C VAL A 61 -0.21 -3.39 14.84
N LYS A 62 -0.93 -2.84 15.82
CA LYS A 62 -2.15 -2.07 15.58
C LYS A 62 -1.89 -0.84 14.70
N SER A 63 -0.81 -0.10 14.97
CA SER A 63 -0.42 1.06 14.18
C SER A 63 -0.06 0.69 12.74
N ILE A 64 0.67 -0.41 12.56
CA ILE A 64 1.02 -0.93 11.22
C ILE A 64 -0.24 -1.37 10.47
N ASN A 65 -1.18 -2.08 11.12
CA ASN A 65 -2.43 -2.47 10.49
C ASN A 65 -3.29 -1.27 10.06
N ASN A 66 -3.33 -0.21 10.86
CA ASN A 66 -4.00 1.04 10.48
C ASN A 66 -3.34 1.68 9.25
N LEU A 67 -2.02 1.69 9.20
CA LEU A 67 -1.26 2.22 8.06
C LEU A 67 -1.50 1.39 6.78
N LEU A 68 -1.50 0.07 6.89
CA LEU A 68 -1.81 -0.83 5.78
C LEU A 68 -3.24 -0.61 5.25
N ASN A 69 -4.23 -0.47 6.14
CA ASN A 69 -5.59 -0.18 5.74
C ASN A 69 -5.73 1.16 5.02
N ALA A 70 -5.05 2.21 5.50
CA ALA A 70 -5.01 3.50 4.83
C ALA A 70 -4.34 3.40 3.44
N TYR A 71 -3.25 2.65 3.34
CA TYR A 71 -2.55 2.41 2.08
C TYR A 71 -3.45 1.68 1.05
N TYR A 72 -4.12 0.60 1.45
CA TYR A 72 -5.02 -0.14 0.55
C TYR A 72 -6.22 0.71 0.12
N SER A 73 -6.82 1.45 1.06
CA SER A 73 -7.90 2.38 0.74
C SER A 73 -7.45 3.45 -0.27
N GLY A 74 -6.23 3.98 -0.10
CA GLY A 74 -5.64 4.92 -1.04
C GLY A 74 -5.44 4.31 -2.43
N GLN A 75 -4.95 3.08 -2.52
CA GLN A 75 -4.78 2.37 -3.80
C GLN A 75 -6.12 2.13 -4.52
N VAL A 76 -7.14 1.69 -3.79
CA VAL A 76 -8.49 1.49 -4.35
C VAL A 76 -9.06 2.79 -4.87
N ASN A 77 -8.92 3.89 -4.11
CA ASN A 77 -9.38 5.21 -4.54
C ASN A 77 -8.61 5.71 -5.78
N CYS A 78 -7.31 5.54 -5.83
CA CYS A 78 -6.49 5.91 -6.98
C CYS A 78 -6.90 5.13 -8.24
N LYS A 79 -7.14 3.82 -8.12
CA LYS A 79 -7.64 2.98 -9.22
C LYS A 79 -9.00 3.48 -9.71
N LYS A 80 -9.93 3.75 -8.80
CA LYS A 80 -11.27 4.26 -9.13
C LYS A 80 -11.20 5.63 -9.83
N GLN A 81 -10.34 6.53 -9.36
CA GLN A 81 -10.12 7.82 -10.01
C GLN A 81 -9.57 7.66 -11.43
N LYS A 82 -8.62 6.75 -11.64
CA LYS A 82 -8.08 6.44 -12.95
C LYS A 82 -9.17 5.91 -13.91
N GLU A 83 -10.01 4.99 -13.45
CA GLU A 83 -11.12 4.45 -14.22
C GLU A 83 -12.13 5.55 -14.60
N THR A 84 -12.49 6.39 -13.63
CA THR A 84 -13.37 7.56 -13.87
C THR A 84 -12.76 8.51 -14.89
N MET A 85 -11.47 8.82 -14.78
CA MET A 85 -10.77 9.70 -15.72
C MET A 85 -10.78 9.12 -17.15
N GLN A 86 -10.55 7.81 -17.30
CA GLN A 86 -10.63 7.14 -18.60
C GLN A 86 -12.03 7.23 -19.19
N GLN A 87 -13.06 7.06 -18.37
CA GLN A 87 -14.46 7.19 -18.82
C GLN A 87 -14.78 8.60 -19.27
N VAL A 88 -14.36 9.62 -18.49
CA VAL A 88 -14.53 11.04 -18.86
C VAL A 88 -13.81 11.35 -20.17
N MET A 89 -12.57 10.90 -20.34
CA MET A 89 -11.80 11.09 -21.57
C MET A 89 -12.49 10.45 -22.79
N THR A 90 -13.04 9.25 -22.61
CA THR A 90 -13.79 8.55 -23.67
C THR A 90 -15.05 9.33 -24.05
N ASN A 91 -15.80 9.84 -23.07
CA ASN A 91 -17.00 10.64 -23.32
C ASN A 91 -16.67 11.94 -24.03
N ILE A 92 -15.65 12.68 -23.57
CA ILE A 92 -15.18 13.91 -24.21
C ILE A 92 -14.76 13.63 -25.66
N SER A 93 -14.03 12.55 -25.91
CA SER A 93 -13.59 12.17 -27.26
C SER A 93 -14.77 11.89 -28.18
N HIS A 94 -15.81 11.22 -27.67
CA HIS A 94 -17.04 10.97 -28.40
C HIS A 94 -17.80 12.29 -28.68
N ASP A 95 -17.94 13.13 -27.68
CA ASP A 95 -18.70 14.39 -27.81
C ASP A 95 -17.99 15.43 -28.71
N LEU A 96 -16.66 15.39 -28.76
CA LEU A 96 -15.88 16.22 -29.70
C LEU A 96 -15.92 15.70 -31.13
N ARG A 97 -16.09 14.41 -31.35
CA ARG A 97 -16.14 13.81 -32.71
C ARG A 97 -17.27 14.42 -33.54
N THR A 98 -18.46 14.60 -32.96
CA THR A 98 -19.64 15.13 -33.65
C THR A 98 -19.42 16.56 -34.20
N PRO A 99 -19.02 17.57 -33.38
CA PRO A 99 -18.79 18.91 -33.91
C PRO A 99 -17.60 18.96 -34.88
N LEU A 100 -16.55 18.16 -34.68
CA LEU A 100 -15.43 18.09 -35.62
C LEU A 100 -15.83 17.54 -36.97
N THR A 101 -16.70 16.51 -37.03
CA THR A 101 -17.23 15.97 -38.29
C THR A 101 -18.06 16.99 -39.01
N VAL A 102 -18.89 17.75 -38.30
CA VAL A 102 -19.70 18.82 -38.88
C VAL A 102 -18.81 19.94 -39.43
N LEU A 103 -17.80 20.39 -38.67
CA LEU A 103 -16.83 21.38 -39.14
C LEU A 103 -16.07 20.92 -40.37
N SER A 104 -15.62 19.68 -40.41
CA SER A 104 -14.95 19.10 -41.59
C SER A 104 -15.86 19.09 -42.80
N GLY A 105 -17.14 18.79 -42.60
CA GLY A 105 -18.16 18.86 -43.68
C GLY A 105 -18.34 20.26 -44.24
N TYR A 106 -18.45 21.27 -43.36
CA TYR A 106 -18.55 22.66 -43.80
C TYR A 106 -17.32 23.15 -44.58
N ILE A 107 -16.12 22.79 -44.10
CA ILE A 107 -14.87 23.13 -44.79
C ILE A 107 -14.83 22.46 -46.19
N ALA A 108 -15.19 21.16 -46.31
CA ALA A 108 -15.22 20.46 -47.58
C ALA A 108 -16.17 21.11 -48.57
N VAL A 109 -17.39 21.50 -48.14
CA VAL A 109 -18.38 22.21 -49.00
C VAL A 109 -17.86 23.57 -49.39
N SER A 110 -17.23 24.32 -48.50
CA SER A 110 -16.67 25.64 -48.82
C SER A 110 -15.57 25.57 -49.87
N TYR A 111 -14.71 24.54 -49.79
CA TYR A 111 -13.67 24.33 -50.82
C TYR A 111 -14.24 23.98 -52.18
N THR A 112 -15.29 23.16 -52.27
CA THR A 112 -15.93 22.80 -53.53
C THR A 112 -16.65 23.99 -54.18
N HIS A 113 -17.19 24.93 -53.39
CA HIS A 113 -17.81 26.15 -53.92
C HIS A 113 -16.80 27.18 -54.46
N LEU A 114 -15.57 27.19 -53.88
CA LEU A 114 -14.50 28.09 -54.35
C LEU A 114 -13.80 27.62 -55.63
N THR A 115 -13.90 26.35 -55.97
CA THR A 115 -13.25 25.74 -57.13
C THR A 115 -14.16 25.52 -58.33
N LEU A 116 -15.41 25.97 -58.32
CA LEU A 116 -16.27 25.97 -59.51
C LEU A 116 -15.75 27.02 -60.50
N PRO A 117 -15.31 26.60 -61.72
CA PRO A 117 -14.91 27.55 -62.73
C PRO A 117 -16.11 28.33 -63.19
N THR A 118 -16.07 29.67 -63.06
CA THR A 118 -16.98 30.57 -63.78
C THR A 118 -16.66 30.49 -65.26
N ASN A 119 -17.49 29.77 -66.02
CA ASN A 119 -17.60 29.95 -67.46
C ASN A 119 -18.42 31.18 -67.73
#